data_842ae5e0a7f61bfb7ef4829c66401255
#
_entry.id   842ae5e0a7f61bfb7ef4829c66401255
#
_cell.length_a   1.000
_cell.length_b   1.000
_cell.length_c   1.000
_cell.angle_alpha   90.00
_cell.angle_beta   90.00
_cell.angle_gamma   90.00
#
_symmetry.space_group_name_H-M   'P 1'
#
loop_
_entity.id
_entity.type
_entity.pdbx_description
1 polymer ?
#
loop_
_entity_poly.entity_id
_entity_poly.type
_entity_poly.pdbx_seq_one_letter_code
_entity_poly.pdbx_strand_id
1 'polypeptide(L)'
;GTYTYGTSKGIQVYDVDVENGKLIERSEVNVSNASHTAVSKNGKYLYSIEDEGVAVFKRDENGDLVRINSVGIDGMRGCFLATDVDGRYLYVAGYHDGKVTVVHTHKDGSLGRIMDGVFHKGLGSVAERNFRPHVNCVRPTPDNKYLCAVDNGIDQVKIYRINKRRHKLELVDILRCPRESGPRIIRFSADGKYAYIL
;
A
#
# COMPACT_ATOMS: atom_id res chain seq x y z
N GLY A 1 -0.37 -11.62 -4.70
CA GLY A 1 -1.80 -11.72 -4.39
C GLY A 1 -2.64 -11.59 -5.64
N THR A 2 -3.83 -12.14 -5.61
CA THR A 2 -4.75 -12.21 -6.75
C THR A 2 -6.18 -11.86 -6.31
N TYR A 3 -7.01 -11.47 -7.28
CA TYR A 3 -8.45 -11.40 -7.07
C TYR A 3 -9.04 -12.81 -6.94
N THR A 4 -10.07 -12.96 -6.12
CA THR A 4 -10.70 -14.25 -5.83
C THR A 4 -11.97 -14.50 -6.64
N TYR A 5 -12.08 -13.87 -7.81
CA TYR A 5 -13.11 -14.19 -8.82
C TYR A 5 -12.69 -15.47 -9.55
N GLY A 6 -13.38 -16.55 -9.32
CA GLY A 6 -13.06 -17.85 -9.90
C GLY A 6 -12.40 -18.80 -8.89
N THR A 7 -11.31 -19.46 -9.26
CA THR A 7 -10.68 -20.52 -8.45
C THR A 7 -9.56 -20.08 -7.53
N SER A 8 -9.09 -18.84 -7.67
CA SER A 8 -8.00 -18.31 -6.82
C SER A 8 -8.44 -18.14 -5.38
N LYS A 9 -7.55 -18.46 -4.45
CA LYS A 9 -7.75 -18.29 -3.00
C LYS A 9 -7.21 -16.96 -2.46
N GLY A 10 -6.45 -16.22 -3.26
CA GLY A 10 -5.94 -14.90 -2.92
C GLY A 10 -4.42 -14.80 -2.92
N ILE A 11 -3.70 -15.35 -1.96
CA ILE A 11 -2.22 -15.31 -1.94
C ILE A 11 -1.68 -16.69 -2.32
N GLN A 12 -0.80 -16.70 -3.33
CA GLN A 12 -0.03 -17.89 -3.71
C GLN A 12 1.42 -17.70 -3.31
N VAL A 13 2.01 -18.72 -2.71
CA VAL A 13 3.39 -18.76 -2.25
C VAL A 13 4.17 -19.72 -3.12
N TYR A 14 5.33 -19.30 -3.58
CA TYR A 14 6.23 -20.08 -4.42
C TYR A 14 7.62 -20.14 -3.81
N ASP A 15 8.27 -21.27 -3.93
CA ASP A 15 9.71 -21.40 -3.80
C ASP A 15 10.39 -20.93 -5.08
N VAL A 16 11.55 -20.30 -4.94
CA VAL A 16 12.33 -19.81 -6.08
C VAL A 16 13.51 -20.74 -6.30
N ASP A 17 13.49 -21.48 -7.39
CA ASP A 17 14.66 -22.22 -7.89
C ASP A 17 15.54 -21.22 -8.67
N VAL A 18 16.52 -20.67 -7.98
CA VAL A 18 17.40 -19.63 -8.54
C VAL A 18 18.36 -20.16 -9.60
N GLU A 19 18.68 -21.48 -9.55
CA GLU A 19 19.58 -22.12 -10.51
C GLU A 19 18.92 -22.30 -11.87
N ASN A 20 17.64 -22.69 -11.86
CA ASN A 20 16.88 -22.98 -13.08
C ASN A 20 15.88 -21.89 -13.46
N GLY A 21 15.77 -20.81 -12.66
CA GLY A 21 14.86 -19.70 -12.91
C GLY A 21 13.38 -20.11 -12.86
N LYS A 22 13.00 -21.02 -11.96
CA LYS A 22 11.63 -21.55 -11.85
C LYS A 22 10.95 -21.09 -10.57
N LEU A 23 9.63 -20.98 -10.64
CA LEU A 23 8.76 -20.84 -9.48
C LEU A 23 8.05 -22.16 -9.23
N ILE A 24 8.22 -22.73 -8.05
CA ILE A 24 7.63 -23.99 -7.62
C ILE A 24 6.52 -23.66 -6.64
N GLU A 25 5.29 -24.06 -6.94
CA GLU A 25 4.16 -23.83 -6.07
C GLU A 25 4.37 -24.48 -4.70
N ARG A 26 4.15 -23.71 -3.64
CA ARG A 26 4.32 -24.17 -2.27
C ARG A 26 2.98 -24.27 -1.55
N SER A 27 2.27 -23.16 -1.45
CA SER A 27 1.00 -23.09 -0.71
C SER A 27 0.11 -21.96 -1.19
N GLU A 28 -1.16 -22.02 -0.83
CA GLU A 28 -2.15 -20.96 -1.03
C GLU A 28 -2.74 -20.52 0.29
N VAL A 29 -3.00 -19.21 0.42
CA VAL A 29 -3.62 -18.62 1.61
C VAL A 29 -4.90 -17.90 1.22
N ASN A 30 -5.99 -18.22 1.94
CA ASN A 30 -7.30 -17.62 1.70
C ASN A 30 -7.32 -16.16 2.15
N VAL A 31 -7.43 -15.25 1.19
CA VAL A 31 -7.60 -13.81 1.40
C VAL A 31 -8.47 -13.26 0.28
N SER A 32 -9.62 -12.68 0.61
CA SER A 32 -10.51 -12.13 -0.40
C SER A 32 -9.85 -10.96 -1.14
N ASN A 33 -9.75 -11.11 -2.45
CA ASN A 33 -9.25 -10.06 -3.34
C ASN A 33 -7.91 -9.43 -2.92
N ALA A 34 -6.92 -10.26 -2.61
CA ALA A 34 -5.57 -9.87 -2.21
C ALA A 34 -4.80 -9.15 -3.33
N SER A 35 -5.30 -8.01 -3.79
CA SER A 35 -4.81 -7.30 -4.97
C SER A 35 -3.41 -6.72 -4.83
N HIS A 36 -2.95 -6.46 -3.62
CA HIS A 36 -1.60 -5.98 -3.33
C HIS A 36 -1.11 -6.49 -1.98
N THR A 37 0.19 -6.78 -1.91
CA THR A 37 0.87 -7.20 -0.69
C THR A 37 2.11 -6.37 -0.42
N ALA A 38 2.47 -6.23 0.84
CA ALA A 38 3.69 -5.56 1.28
C ALA A 38 4.37 -6.38 2.37
N VAL A 39 5.68 -6.56 2.25
CA VAL A 39 6.48 -7.25 3.26
C VAL A 39 7.05 -6.24 4.26
N SER A 40 7.03 -6.56 5.54
CA SER A 40 7.70 -5.77 6.57
C SER A 40 9.21 -5.69 6.31
N LYS A 41 9.87 -4.62 6.76
CA LYS A 41 11.31 -4.42 6.54
C LYS A 41 12.17 -5.59 7.06
N ASN A 42 11.77 -6.23 8.15
CA ASN A 42 12.46 -7.39 8.72
C ASN A 42 12.12 -8.73 8.06
N GLY A 43 11.27 -8.73 7.03
CA GLY A 43 10.85 -9.92 6.27
C GLY A 43 9.96 -10.90 7.05
N LYS A 44 9.54 -10.58 8.28
CA LYS A 44 8.78 -11.50 9.13
C LYS A 44 7.27 -11.49 8.89
N TYR A 45 6.74 -10.37 8.38
CA TYR A 45 5.30 -10.15 8.21
C TYR A 45 4.97 -9.80 6.79
N LEU A 46 3.86 -10.33 6.30
CA LEU A 46 3.24 -9.98 5.03
C LEU A 46 1.91 -9.31 5.31
N TYR A 47 1.73 -8.11 4.82
CA TYR A 47 0.46 -7.38 4.83
C TYR A 47 -0.22 -7.54 3.48
N SER A 48 -1.52 -7.73 3.48
CA SER A 48 -2.32 -7.89 2.26
C SER A 48 -3.55 -7.01 2.29
N ILE A 49 -3.92 -6.48 1.13
CA ILE A 49 -5.29 -5.98 0.91
C ILE A 49 -6.25 -7.15 1.08
N GLU A 50 -7.41 -6.89 1.63
CA GLU A 50 -8.61 -7.74 1.56
C GLU A 50 -9.86 -6.86 1.32
N ASP A 51 -11.01 -7.45 1.05
CA ASP A 51 -12.20 -6.72 0.60
C ASP A 51 -12.58 -5.53 1.49
N GLU A 52 -12.59 -5.72 2.80
CA GLU A 52 -13.03 -4.69 3.74
C GLU A 52 -11.89 -3.99 4.46
N GLY A 53 -10.64 -4.34 4.11
CA GLY A 53 -9.52 -3.74 4.81
C GLY A 53 -8.15 -4.30 4.46
N VAL A 54 -7.41 -4.63 5.50
CA VAL A 54 -6.07 -5.18 5.41
C VAL A 54 -5.87 -6.32 6.42
N ALA A 55 -5.18 -7.36 6.00
CA ALA A 55 -4.79 -8.50 6.82
C ALA A 55 -3.29 -8.56 7.00
N VAL A 56 -2.83 -9.18 8.07
CA VAL A 56 -1.41 -9.48 8.30
C VAL A 56 -1.18 -10.95 8.60
N PHE A 57 -0.08 -11.45 8.05
CA PHE A 57 0.39 -12.81 8.19
C PHE A 57 1.82 -12.80 8.72
N LYS A 58 2.13 -13.71 9.62
CA LYS A 58 3.50 -14.01 10.03
C LYS A 58 4.03 -15.14 9.15
N ARG A 59 5.23 -14.95 8.63
CA ARG A 59 5.96 -16.04 8.01
C ARG A 59 6.57 -16.92 9.11
N ASP A 60 6.26 -18.19 9.13
CA ASP A 60 6.84 -19.16 10.04
C ASP A 60 8.24 -19.62 9.59
N GLU A 61 8.84 -20.55 10.33
CA GLU A 61 10.17 -21.08 10.06
C GLU A 61 10.24 -21.88 8.76
N ASN A 62 9.13 -22.46 8.35
CA ASN A 62 9.01 -23.20 7.08
C ASN A 62 8.77 -22.26 5.89
N GLY A 63 8.45 -21.00 6.12
CA GLY A 63 8.13 -20.00 5.11
C GLY A 63 6.64 -19.90 4.82
N ASP A 64 5.79 -20.63 5.53
CA ASP A 64 4.35 -20.57 5.37
C ASP A 64 3.76 -19.34 6.08
N LEU A 65 2.58 -18.90 5.63
CA LEU A 65 1.92 -17.70 6.12
C LEU A 65 0.82 -18.06 7.11
N VAL A 66 1.00 -17.63 8.36
CA VAL A 66 0.02 -17.79 9.44
C VAL A 66 -0.66 -16.45 9.70
N ARG A 67 -2.01 -16.39 9.56
CA ARG A 67 -2.79 -15.17 9.79
C ARG A 67 -2.69 -14.74 11.26
N ILE A 68 -2.38 -13.47 11.50
CA ILE A 68 -2.38 -12.86 12.83
C ILE A 68 -3.74 -12.21 13.07
N ASN A 69 -4.06 -11.15 12.31
CA ASN A 69 -5.33 -10.44 12.39
C ASN A 69 -5.63 -9.64 11.12
N SER A 70 -6.76 -8.98 11.11
CA SER A 70 -7.14 -8.01 10.09
C SER A 70 -7.87 -6.83 10.72
N VAL A 71 -7.91 -5.70 9.99
CA VAL A 71 -8.64 -4.50 10.39
C VAL A 71 -9.30 -3.87 9.17
N GLY A 72 -10.52 -3.36 9.35
CA GLY A 72 -11.19 -2.52 8.36
C GLY A 72 -10.45 -1.19 8.18
N ILE A 73 -10.62 -0.56 7.02
CA ILE A 73 -9.99 0.74 6.70
C ILE A 73 -10.98 1.91 6.63
N ASP A 74 -12.22 1.70 7.06
CA ASP A 74 -13.30 2.70 7.05
C ASP A 74 -13.43 3.41 5.70
N GLY A 75 -13.46 2.64 4.63
CA GLY A 75 -13.51 3.12 3.26
C GLY A 75 -13.67 1.98 2.27
N MET A 76 -13.53 2.30 0.99
CA MET A 76 -13.55 1.28 -0.07
C MET A 76 -12.24 0.48 -0.06
N ARG A 77 -12.27 -0.68 -0.71
CA ARG A 77 -11.11 -1.57 -0.82
C ARG A 77 -9.86 -0.83 -1.28
N GLY A 78 -8.76 -1.05 -0.56
CA GLY A 78 -7.46 -0.53 -0.94
C GLY A 78 -6.92 -1.14 -2.24
N CYS A 79 -5.94 -0.48 -2.84
CA CYS A 79 -5.27 -0.96 -4.06
C CYS A 79 -3.75 -1.06 -3.91
N PHE A 80 -3.18 -0.42 -2.89
CA PHE A 80 -1.74 -0.43 -2.66
C PHE A 80 -1.42 -0.33 -1.17
N LEU A 81 -0.35 -0.99 -0.75
CA LEU A 81 0.18 -0.98 0.61
C LEU A 81 1.65 -0.55 0.63
N ALA A 82 2.02 0.19 1.67
CA ALA A 82 3.42 0.41 2.03
C ALA A 82 3.59 0.40 3.54
N THR A 83 4.64 -0.26 4.02
CA THR A 83 5.06 -0.16 5.43
C THR A 83 5.96 1.05 5.61
N ASP A 84 5.90 1.68 6.78
CA ASP A 84 6.89 2.69 7.12
C ASP A 84 8.25 2.05 7.45
N VAL A 85 9.31 2.86 7.45
CA VAL A 85 10.67 2.39 7.68
C VAL A 85 10.87 1.87 9.11
N ASP A 86 10.13 2.42 10.07
CA ASP A 86 10.22 2.06 11.49
C ASP A 86 9.29 0.89 11.87
N GLY A 87 8.44 0.43 10.95
CA GLY A 87 7.47 -0.64 11.20
C GLY A 87 6.37 -0.26 12.18
N ARG A 88 5.96 1.02 12.21
CA ARG A 88 4.91 1.54 13.09
C ARG A 88 3.59 1.75 12.38
N TYR A 89 3.63 1.90 11.07
CA TYR A 89 2.47 2.21 10.25
C TYR A 89 2.44 1.37 8.98
N LEU A 90 1.22 1.02 8.61
CA LEU A 90 0.87 0.54 7.29
C LEU A 90 0.05 1.63 6.61
N TYR A 91 0.49 2.07 5.44
CA TYR A 91 -0.20 3.04 4.60
C TYR A 91 -0.97 2.31 3.52
N VAL A 92 -2.22 2.72 3.32
CA VAL A 92 -3.13 2.13 2.33
C VAL A 92 -3.57 3.21 1.35
N ALA A 93 -3.42 2.94 0.07
CA ALA A 93 -4.01 3.76 -0.99
C ALA A 93 -5.37 3.19 -1.40
N GLY A 94 -6.38 4.06 -1.47
CA GLY A 94 -7.72 3.77 -1.94
C GLY A 94 -7.97 4.39 -3.30
N TYR A 95 -8.06 3.56 -4.34
CA TYR A 95 -8.36 4.01 -5.70
C TYR A 95 -9.80 4.50 -5.85
N HIS A 96 -10.73 3.75 -5.28
CA HIS A 96 -12.16 3.99 -5.51
C HIS A 96 -12.72 5.20 -4.77
N ASP A 97 -12.15 5.55 -3.62
CA ASP A 97 -12.60 6.66 -2.77
C ASP A 97 -11.59 7.80 -2.64
N GLY A 98 -10.42 7.65 -3.29
CA GLY A 98 -9.36 8.67 -3.23
C GLY A 98 -8.79 8.85 -1.81
N LYS A 99 -8.79 7.81 -0.99
CA LYS A 99 -8.41 7.86 0.42
C LYS A 99 -6.98 7.37 0.64
N VAL A 100 -6.26 8.03 1.54
CA VAL A 100 -5.03 7.51 2.15
C VAL A 100 -5.35 7.15 3.60
N THR A 101 -5.19 5.88 3.96
CA THR A 101 -5.41 5.41 5.34
C THR A 101 -4.10 5.05 6.01
N VAL A 102 -3.96 5.42 7.29
CA VAL A 102 -2.81 5.09 8.14
C VAL A 102 -3.27 4.12 9.22
N VAL A 103 -2.77 2.90 9.19
CA VAL A 103 -3.04 1.87 10.18
C VAL A 103 -1.83 1.71 11.10
N HIS A 104 -2.05 1.65 12.41
CA HIS A 104 -0.98 1.35 13.36
C HIS A 104 -0.53 -0.11 13.22
N THR A 105 0.77 -0.35 13.31
CA THR A 105 1.33 -1.71 13.40
C THR A 105 2.06 -1.87 14.74
N HIS A 106 1.83 -2.98 15.41
CA HIS A 106 2.47 -3.30 16.68
C HIS A 106 3.85 -3.94 16.45
N LYS A 107 4.65 -4.04 17.49
CA LYS A 107 6.00 -4.65 17.43
C LYS A 107 5.99 -6.13 17.02
N ASP A 108 4.91 -6.82 17.32
CA ASP A 108 4.66 -8.21 16.93
C ASP A 108 4.10 -8.35 15.50
N GLY A 109 4.03 -7.25 14.76
CA GLY A 109 3.53 -7.17 13.39
C GLY A 109 2.02 -7.07 13.28
N SER A 110 1.26 -7.28 14.34
CA SER A 110 -0.19 -7.20 14.32
C SER A 110 -0.69 -5.80 13.93
N LEU A 111 -1.85 -5.76 13.31
CA LEU A 111 -2.53 -4.52 12.94
C LEU A 111 -3.33 -3.99 14.13
N GLY A 112 -3.14 -2.71 14.41
CA GLY A 112 -3.90 -1.97 15.39
C GLY A 112 -5.00 -1.11 14.74
N ARG A 113 -5.38 -0.04 15.43
CA ARG A 113 -6.44 0.86 14.95
C ARG A 113 -5.99 1.75 13.78
N ILE A 114 -6.95 2.31 13.06
CA ILE A 114 -6.73 3.42 12.14
C ILE A 114 -6.27 4.65 12.95
N MET A 115 -5.16 5.23 12.53
CA MET A 115 -4.59 6.42 13.15
C MET A 115 -5.02 7.68 12.43
N ASP A 116 -5.14 7.62 11.10
CA ASP A 116 -5.55 8.73 10.25
C ASP A 116 -6.17 8.25 8.94
N GLY A 117 -7.01 9.11 8.35
CA GLY A 117 -7.61 8.91 7.04
C GLY A 117 -7.78 10.24 6.33
N VAL A 118 -7.15 10.38 5.16
CA VAL A 118 -7.19 11.62 4.37
C VAL A 118 -7.82 11.33 3.02
N PHE A 119 -8.97 11.98 2.73
CA PHE A 119 -9.56 11.96 1.40
C PHE A 119 -8.91 13.05 0.55
N HIS A 120 -8.44 12.68 -0.63
CA HIS A 120 -8.01 13.64 -1.63
C HIS A 120 -9.23 14.40 -2.18
N LYS A 121 -9.01 15.65 -2.55
CA LYS A 121 -10.00 16.51 -3.20
C LYS A 121 -9.38 17.12 -4.44
N GLY A 122 -10.18 17.29 -5.45
CA GLY A 122 -9.77 17.89 -6.72
C GLY A 122 -10.53 17.28 -7.89
N LEU A 123 -10.38 17.93 -9.04
CA LEU A 123 -10.87 17.47 -10.34
C LEU A 123 -9.65 17.29 -11.24
N GLY A 124 -9.66 16.24 -12.02
CA GLY A 124 -8.68 16.02 -13.06
C GLY A 124 -9.04 16.73 -14.36
N SER A 125 -8.17 16.59 -15.35
CA SER A 125 -8.25 17.35 -16.61
C SER A 125 -9.24 16.79 -17.63
N VAL A 126 -9.63 15.52 -17.54
CA VAL A 126 -10.54 14.88 -18.51
C VAL A 126 -11.61 14.05 -17.83
N ALA A 127 -12.83 14.19 -18.32
CA ALA A 127 -14.05 13.76 -17.69
C ALA A 127 -14.18 12.25 -17.44
N GLU A 128 -13.65 11.39 -18.29
CA GLU A 128 -13.94 9.95 -18.21
C GLU A 128 -13.07 9.18 -17.21
N ARG A 129 -11.83 9.62 -17.02
CA ARG A 129 -10.88 8.97 -16.11
C ARG A 129 -10.53 9.79 -14.88
N ASN A 130 -10.55 11.12 -15.03
CA ASN A 130 -9.99 12.09 -14.09
C ASN A 130 -11.05 13.02 -13.51
N PHE A 131 -12.27 12.54 -13.30
CA PHE A 131 -13.34 13.35 -12.72
C PHE A 131 -13.32 13.40 -11.18
N ARG A 132 -12.47 12.60 -10.56
CA ARG A 132 -12.32 12.53 -9.10
C ARG A 132 -10.95 11.95 -8.72
N PRO A 133 -10.53 12.12 -7.45
CA PRO A 133 -9.32 11.49 -6.95
C PRO A 133 -9.33 9.97 -7.03
N HIS A 134 -8.17 9.40 -7.40
CA HIS A 134 -7.89 7.97 -7.44
C HIS A 134 -6.46 7.72 -6.93
N VAL A 135 -6.30 7.50 -5.64
CA VAL A 135 -4.97 7.27 -5.07
C VAL A 135 -4.49 5.87 -5.41
N ASN A 136 -3.47 5.78 -6.26
CA ASN A 136 -2.93 4.51 -6.76
C ASN A 136 -1.76 3.96 -5.96
N CYS A 137 -0.96 4.85 -5.38
CA CYS A 137 0.25 4.44 -4.67
C CYS A 137 0.52 5.38 -3.50
N VAL A 138 0.94 4.81 -2.40
CA VAL A 138 1.46 5.54 -1.24
C VAL A 138 2.84 5.01 -0.91
N ARG A 139 3.80 5.89 -0.66
CA ARG A 139 5.16 5.47 -0.32
C ARG A 139 5.83 6.47 0.62
N PRO A 140 6.32 6.01 1.78
CA PRO A 140 7.15 6.85 2.64
C PRO A 140 8.48 7.15 1.96
N THR A 141 9.02 8.34 2.21
CA THR A 141 10.38 8.70 1.80
C THR A 141 11.42 7.81 2.52
N PRO A 142 12.61 7.58 1.95
CA PRO A 142 13.63 6.74 2.57
C PRO A 142 14.03 7.17 3.99
N ASP A 143 13.95 8.47 4.29
CA ASP A 143 14.21 9.05 5.61
C ASP A 143 12.99 9.00 6.56
N ASN A 144 11.87 8.43 6.10
CA ASN A 144 10.63 8.26 6.86
C ASN A 144 10.02 9.56 7.43
N LYS A 145 10.28 10.70 6.78
CA LYS A 145 9.72 12.00 7.21
C LYS A 145 8.43 12.34 6.49
N TYR A 146 8.31 11.91 5.24
CA TYR A 146 7.18 12.23 4.39
C TYR A 146 6.56 10.98 3.78
N LEU A 147 5.27 11.08 3.47
CA LEU A 147 4.52 10.12 2.68
C LEU A 147 4.13 10.78 1.36
N CYS A 148 4.52 10.18 0.24
CA CYS A 148 4.05 10.58 -1.08
C CYS A 148 2.85 9.74 -1.46
N ALA A 149 1.74 10.39 -1.83
CA ALA A 149 0.51 9.77 -2.30
C ALA A 149 0.27 10.17 -3.76
N VAL A 150 0.39 9.20 -4.65
CA VAL A 150 0.24 9.38 -6.10
C VAL A 150 -1.23 9.21 -6.46
N ASP A 151 -1.79 10.26 -7.03
CA ASP A 151 -3.19 10.33 -7.42
C ASP A 151 -3.32 10.47 -8.94
N ASN A 152 -3.73 9.38 -9.56
CA ASN A 152 -3.88 9.30 -11.00
C ASN A 152 -5.15 10.00 -11.49
N GLY A 153 -6.15 10.17 -10.63
CA GLY A 153 -7.41 10.82 -10.98
C GLY A 153 -7.32 12.34 -11.10
N ILE A 154 -6.32 12.96 -10.50
CA ILE A 154 -6.14 14.42 -10.51
C ILE A 154 -4.75 14.87 -10.95
N ASP A 155 -3.96 13.98 -11.54
CA ASP A 155 -2.60 14.23 -12.04
C ASP A 155 -1.67 14.87 -10.99
N GLN A 156 -1.67 14.34 -9.77
CA GLN A 156 -0.92 14.92 -8.65
C GLN A 156 -0.19 13.88 -7.83
N VAL A 157 0.91 14.31 -7.22
CA VAL A 157 1.50 13.63 -6.07
C VAL A 157 1.37 14.56 -4.86
N LYS A 158 0.63 14.14 -3.85
CA LYS A 158 0.52 14.87 -2.59
C LYS A 158 1.59 14.40 -1.61
N ILE A 159 2.27 15.34 -1.00
CA ILE A 159 3.37 15.09 -0.08
C ILE A 159 2.91 15.47 1.32
N TYR A 160 2.84 14.49 2.19
CA TYR A 160 2.42 14.64 3.59
C TYR A 160 3.61 14.50 4.52
N ARG A 161 3.73 15.38 5.50
CA ARG A 161 4.59 15.14 6.66
C ARG A 161 3.94 14.08 7.55
N ILE A 162 4.73 13.07 7.95
CA ILE A 162 4.29 12.07 8.90
C ILE A 162 4.51 12.61 10.32
N ASN A 163 3.46 13.17 10.91
CA ASN A 163 3.52 13.65 12.28
C ASN A 163 3.37 12.47 13.27
N LYS A 164 4.50 11.86 13.64
CA LYS A 164 4.55 10.68 14.51
C LYS A 164 4.04 10.93 15.93
N ARG A 165 4.03 12.19 16.39
CA ARG A 165 3.52 12.55 17.72
C ARG A 165 2.00 12.61 17.77
N ARG A 166 1.39 13.14 16.71
CA ARG A 166 -0.08 13.27 16.58
C ARG A 166 -0.69 12.08 15.83
N HIS A 167 0.13 11.23 15.23
CA HIS A 167 -0.28 10.16 14.33
C HIS A 167 -1.12 10.66 13.15
N LYS A 168 -0.71 11.79 12.55
CA LYS A 168 -1.45 12.48 11.48
C LYS A 168 -0.59 12.73 10.25
N LEU A 169 -1.26 12.73 9.11
CA LEU A 169 -0.69 13.21 7.84
C LEU A 169 -1.00 14.70 7.69
N GLU A 170 0.04 15.51 7.58
CA GLU A 170 -0.06 16.95 7.38
C GLU A 170 0.39 17.26 5.94
N LEU A 171 -0.52 17.77 5.11
CA LEU A 171 -0.19 18.13 3.72
C LEU A 171 0.86 19.24 3.72
N VAL A 172 1.97 19.02 3.03
CA VAL A 172 3.11 19.94 2.93
C VAL A 172 3.21 20.53 1.55
N ASP A 173 3.04 19.69 0.51
CA ASP A 173 3.23 20.10 -0.87
C ASP A 173 2.38 19.25 -1.83
N ILE A 174 2.19 19.77 -3.04
CA ILE A 174 1.50 19.13 -4.14
C ILE A 174 2.34 19.29 -5.41
N LEU A 175 2.94 18.20 -5.85
CA LEU A 175 3.52 18.13 -7.18
C LEU A 175 2.40 17.92 -8.20
N ARG A 176 2.25 18.87 -9.12
CA ARG A 176 1.34 18.76 -10.26
C ARG A 176 2.07 18.14 -11.44
N CYS A 177 1.63 16.95 -11.83
CA CYS A 177 2.12 16.29 -13.02
C CYS A 177 1.50 16.94 -14.29
N PRO A 178 2.05 16.71 -15.47
CA PRO A 178 1.41 17.14 -16.72
C PRO A 178 -0.04 16.63 -16.78
N ARG A 179 -0.90 17.41 -17.42
CA ARG A 179 -2.31 17.02 -17.59
C ARG A 179 -2.41 15.69 -18.32
N GLU A 180 -3.31 14.85 -17.91
CA GLU A 180 -3.58 13.52 -18.49
C GLU A 180 -2.41 12.53 -18.40
N SER A 181 -1.39 12.85 -17.59
CA SER A 181 -0.25 11.95 -17.40
C SER A 181 -0.61 10.71 -16.58
N GLY A 182 -1.65 10.79 -15.76
CA GLY A 182 -2.17 9.67 -14.97
C GLY A 182 -1.08 8.97 -14.13
N PRO A 183 -0.36 9.68 -13.25
CA PRO A 183 0.73 9.09 -12.48
C PRO A 183 0.21 7.93 -11.62
N ARG A 184 0.92 6.80 -11.60
CA ARG A 184 0.44 5.58 -10.94
C ARG A 184 1.32 5.09 -9.81
N ILE A 185 2.63 5.28 -9.92
CA ILE A 185 3.59 4.75 -8.95
C ILE A 185 4.75 5.71 -8.74
N ILE A 186 5.28 5.73 -7.54
CA ILE A 186 6.51 6.45 -7.20
C ILE A 186 7.55 5.47 -6.64
N ARG A 187 8.80 5.66 -7.04
CA ARG A 187 9.97 4.95 -6.51
C ARG A 187 11.04 5.97 -6.15
N PHE A 188 11.83 5.66 -5.14
CA PHE A 188 13.00 6.46 -4.77
C PHE A 188 14.28 5.74 -5.18
N SER A 189 15.31 6.50 -5.54
CA SER A 189 16.66 5.98 -5.69
C SER A 189 17.18 5.41 -4.35
N ALA A 190 18.15 4.51 -4.42
CA ALA A 190 18.72 3.88 -3.23
C ALA A 190 19.35 4.89 -2.25
N ASP A 191 19.91 5.98 -2.78
CA ASP A 191 20.51 7.08 -2.00
C ASP A 191 19.47 8.12 -1.53
N GLY A 192 18.20 7.95 -1.91
CA GLY A 192 17.09 8.84 -1.53
C GLY A 192 17.09 10.22 -2.18
N LYS A 193 17.97 10.49 -3.15
CA LYS A 193 18.08 11.81 -3.78
C LYS A 193 17.08 12.05 -4.89
N TYR A 194 16.59 10.99 -5.52
CA TYR A 194 15.71 11.08 -6.68
C TYR A 194 14.41 10.32 -6.42
N ALA A 195 13.32 10.84 -6.98
CA ALA A 195 12.03 10.19 -7.05
C ALA A 195 11.65 10.00 -8.52
N TYR A 196 11.24 8.79 -8.89
CA TYR A 196 10.77 8.43 -10.22
C TYR A 196 9.27 8.21 -10.15
N ILE A 197 8.53 8.91 -11.00
CA ILE A 197 7.07 8.83 -11.08
C ILE A 197 6.71 8.31 -12.48
N LEU A 198 5.88 7.26 -12.52
CA LEU A 198 5.41 6.59 -13.74
C LEU A 198 3.91 6.64 -13.81
#